data_e545d81102543379f8cbc06e336194ad
#
_entry.id   e545d81102543379f8cbc06e336194ad
#
_cell.length_a   1.000
_cell.length_b   1.000
_cell.length_c   1.000
_cell.angle_alpha   90.00
_cell.angle_beta   90.00
_cell.angle_gamma   90.00
#
_symmetry.space_group_name_H-M   'P 1'
#
loop_
_entity.id
_entity.type
_entity.pdbx_description
1 polymer ?
#
loop_
_entity_poly.entity_id
_entity_poly.type
_entity_poly.pdbx_seq_one_letter_code
_entity_poly.pdbx_strand_id
1 'polypeptide(L)'
;KSDSDKTDSNKSDSSDKNNSNNNSNNNSNNTEKDDPAPTPTPTPAPQPTPAPQPKPQPTPQPSNPSAGCRLYHPSAAQAQAYASGAAAQRGWTGQNWTDLVKLWNRESGWSWSAENVSSGAYGIPQALPGSKMATFGANWKDDAAVQIDWGLSYIAQRYGSPSAAWQHSEQTGWY
;
A
#
# COMPACT_ATOMS: atom_id res chain seq x y z
N LYS A 1 -6.29 -9.12 60.81
CA LYS A 1 -5.09 -9.88 61.21
C LYS A 1 -4.32 -10.13 59.93
N SER A 2 -3.43 -9.29 59.73
CA SER A 2 -1.98 -9.39 60.09
C SER A 2 -1.31 -10.14 58.96
N ASP A 3 -0.39 -9.67 58.36
CA ASP A 3 0.71 -8.73 58.42
C ASP A 3 1.77 -9.26 57.51
N SER A 4 2.33 -8.35 56.76
CA SER A 4 3.76 -8.04 56.79
C SER A 4 4.65 -9.10 56.11
N ASP A 5 5.64 -8.83 55.43
CA ASP A 5 6.57 -7.70 55.36
C ASP A 5 7.63 -7.99 54.29
N LYS A 6 8.05 -6.93 53.64
CA LYS A 6 9.42 -6.44 53.48
C LYS A 6 10.45 -7.21 52.65
N THR A 7 10.96 -6.36 51.77
CA THR A 7 12.40 -5.94 51.60
C THR A 7 13.32 -6.98 50.99
N ASP A 8 14.30 -6.67 50.18
CA ASP A 8 15.16 -5.51 50.00
C ASP A 8 15.96 -5.62 48.68
N SER A 9 16.20 -4.49 48.14
CA SER A 9 17.39 -3.95 47.50
C SER A 9 18.66 -4.81 47.41
N ASN A 10 19.33 -4.71 46.26
CA ASN A 10 20.73 -4.27 46.16
C ASN A 10 21.15 -4.19 44.68
N LYS A 11 21.42 -3.13 44.09
CA LYS A 11 22.48 -2.10 44.01
C LYS A 11 23.89 -2.67 44.16
N SER A 12 24.68 -2.51 43.16
CA SER A 12 26.09 -2.10 43.06
C SER A 12 26.57 -2.34 41.62
N ASP A 13 26.89 -1.39 40.86
CA ASP A 13 27.91 -0.32 40.98
C ASP A 13 29.35 -0.81 40.75
N SER A 14 30.00 0.00 39.97
CA SER A 14 31.45 0.23 39.85
C SER A 14 32.15 -0.49 38.71
N SER A 15 32.51 0.26 37.72
CA SER A 15 33.69 1.19 37.63
C SER A 15 34.98 0.43 37.34
N ASP A 16 35.59 0.84 36.38
CA ASP A 16 36.73 1.70 36.19
C ASP A 16 37.94 1.13 35.48
N LYS A 17 38.43 1.98 34.63
CA LYS A 17 39.82 2.41 34.43
C LYS A 17 40.74 1.54 33.56
N ASN A 18 41.06 2.15 32.45
CA ASN A 18 42.25 3.01 32.25
C ASN A 18 43.57 2.24 32.11
N ASN A 19 44.28 2.40 31.06
CA ASN A 19 45.56 3.09 31.00
C ASN A 19 46.30 2.84 29.69
N SER A 20 46.49 3.84 28.93
CA SER A 20 47.71 4.60 28.64
C SER A 20 49.03 3.83 28.74
N ASN A 21 49.75 3.93 27.72
CA ASN A 21 51.08 4.51 27.60
C ASN A 21 51.93 3.73 26.63
N ASN A 22 52.32 4.37 25.63
CA ASN A 22 53.55 5.20 25.51
C ASN A 22 54.79 4.38 25.13
N ASN A 23 55.34 4.64 24.13
CA ASN A 23 56.63 5.35 23.94
C ASN A 23 57.53 4.78 22.86
N SER A 24 57.73 5.65 21.96
CA SER A 24 59.04 6.13 21.49
C SER A 24 60.11 5.15 20.96
N ASN A 25 60.47 5.54 19.87
CA ASN A 25 61.81 5.97 19.43
C ASN A 25 62.58 5.08 18.48
N ASN A 26 62.80 5.68 17.43
CA ASN A 26 64.11 6.03 16.81
C ASN A 26 64.73 4.97 15.90
N ASN A 27 64.94 5.24 14.75
CA ASN A 27 66.09 5.93 14.16
C ASN A 27 66.33 5.50 12.72
N SER A 28 66.37 6.46 11.89
CA SER A 28 67.22 6.64 10.71
C SER A 28 67.81 5.39 10.05
N ASN A 29 67.49 5.22 8.79
CA ASN A 29 68.51 5.46 7.75
C ASN A 29 67.89 5.52 6.34
N ASN A 30 68.23 6.58 5.77
CA ASN A 30 68.18 7.03 4.41
C ASN A 30 68.69 5.97 3.43
N THR A 31 67.87 5.66 2.44
CA THR A 31 68.38 5.38 1.10
C THR A 31 67.30 5.79 0.10
N GLU A 32 67.58 6.88 -0.56
CA GLU A 32 66.88 7.28 -1.76
C GLU A 32 66.92 6.13 -2.77
N LYS A 33 65.78 5.71 -3.20
CA LYS A 33 65.57 4.96 -4.41
C LYS A 33 64.46 5.66 -5.17
N ASP A 34 64.88 6.23 -6.31
CA ASP A 34 63.99 6.79 -7.31
C ASP A 34 62.87 5.83 -7.63
N ASP A 35 61.66 6.19 -7.20
CA ASP A 35 60.44 5.54 -7.65
C ASP A 35 59.87 6.39 -8.82
N PRO A 36 59.59 5.76 -9.96
CA PRO A 36 59.02 6.49 -11.08
C PRO A 36 57.59 6.96 -10.72
N ALA A 37 57.30 8.21 -11.09
CA ALA A 37 56.03 8.88 -10.89
C ALA A 37 54.84 7.98 -11.31
N PRO A 38 53.75 7.96 -10.53
CA PRO A 38 52.58 7.18 -10.89
C PRO A 38 51.97 7.72 -12.19
N THR A 39 51.82 6.83 -13.14
CA THR A 39 51.10 7.06 -14.39
C THR A 39 49.66 7.48 -14.06
N PRO A 40 49.14 8.56 -14.64
CA PRO A 40 47.75 8.97 -14.37
C PRO A 40 46.78 7.87 -14.83
N THR A 41 46.01 7.38 -13.88
CA THR A 41 44.91 6.45 -14.13
C THR A 41 43.89 7.12 -15.07
N PRO A 42 43.51 6.50 -16.18
CA PRO A 42 42.51 7.10 -17.07
C PRO A 42 41.19 7.30 -16.32
N THR A 43 40.74 8.56 -16.36
CA THR A 43 39.42 8.93 -15.84
C THR A 43 38.35 8.09 -16.56
N PRO A 44 37.45 7.40 -15.82
CA PRO A 44 36.37 6.67 -16.45
C PRO A 44 35.52 7.61 -17.30
N ALA A 45 35.26 7.21 -18.53
CA ALA A 45 34.35 7.93 -19.42
C ALA A 45 32.97 8.06 -18.75
N PRO A 46 32.26 9.20 -18.89
CA PRO A 46 30.93 9.36 -18.35
C PRO A 46 30.02 8.28 -18.92
N GLN A 47 29.44 7.50 -18.00
CA GLN A 47 28.45 6.47 -18.33
C GLN A 47 27.27 7.14 -19.02
N PRO A 48 26.74 6.64 -20.14
CA PRO A 48 25.61 7.24 -20.80
C PRO A 48 24.41 7.23 -19.84
N THR A 49 23.84 8.41 -19.64
CA THR A 49 22.60 8.59 -18.86
C THR A 49 21.53 7.67 -19.44
N PRO A 50 20.84 6.83 -18.62
CA PRO A 50 19.76 6.01 -19.12
C PRO A 50 18.71 6.90 -19.80
N ALA A 51 18.34 6.54 -21.02
CA ALA A 51 17.24 7.20 -21.72
C ALA A 51 15.98 7.18 -20.84
N PRO A 52 15.16 8.26 -20.83
CA PRO A 52 13.91 8.26 -20.08
C PRO A 52 13.09 7.05 -20.48
N GLN A 53 12.78 6.20 -19.51
CA GLN A 53 11.86 5.08 -19.73
C GLN A 53 10.54 5.65 -20.24
N PRO A 54 9.95 5.13 -21.32
CA PRO A 54 8.65 5.55 -21.77
C PRO A 54 7.68 5.36 -20.59
N LYS A 55 6.95 6.44 -20.27
CA LYS A 55 5.86 6.37 -19.27
C LYS A 55 4.99 5.16 -19.63
N PRO A 56 4.58 4.34 -18.65
CA PRO A 56 3.66 3.26 -18.92
C PRO A 56 2.47 3.81 -19.70
N GLN A 57 2.31 3.36 -20.93
CA GLN A 57 1.14 3.68 -21.71
C GLN A 57 -0.04 3.10 -20.93
N PRO A 58 -1.13 3.85 -20.71
CA PRO A 58 -2.28 3.31 -20.03
C PRO A 58 -2.69 2.04 -20.79
N THR A 59 -2.61 0.91 -20.08
CA THR A 59 -3.14 -0.36 -20.57
C THR A 59 -4.57 -0.11 -21.00
N PRO A 60 -5.01 -0.58 -22.19
CA PRO A 60 -6.39 -0.47 -22.59
C PRO A 60 -7.23 -1.02 -21.43
N GLN A 61 -7.98 -0.15 -20.78
CA GLN A 61 -8.94 -0.53 -19.75
C GLN A 61 -9.88 -1.53 -20.39
N PRO A 62 -10.10 -2.74 -19.82
CA PRO A 62 -11.05 -3.66 -20.41
C PRO A 62 -12.35 -2.90 -20.60
N SER A 63 -12.83 -2.86 -21.85
CA SER A 63 -14.07 -2.19 -22.19
C SER A 63 -15.17 -2.81 -21.34
N ASN A 64 -15.61 -2.04 -20.35
CA ASN A 64 -16.67 -2.46 -19.44
C ASN A 64 -17.96 -2.54 -20.26
N PRO A 65 -18.55 -3.71 -20.47
CA PRO A 65 -19.80 -3.81 -21.21
C PRO A 65 -20.97 -3.13 -20.52
N SER A 66 -20.77 -2.69 -19.27
CA SER A 66 -21.71 -1.89 -18.49
C SER A 66 -21.60 -0.36 -18.77
N ALA A 67 -20.72 0.09 -19.66
CA ALA A 67 -20.44 1.51 -19.93
C ALA A 67 -21.65 2.36 -20.43
N GLY A 68 -22.85 1.79 -20.44
CA GLY A 68 -24.09 2.52 -20.74
C GLY A 68 -25.18 2.35 -19.69
N CYS A 69 -24.97 1.48 -18.69
CA CYS A 69 -25.98 1.24 -17.68
C CYS A 69 -25.78 2.19 -16.51
N ARG A 70 -26.64 3.18 -16.37
CA ARG A 70 -26.66 4.09 -15.23
C ARG A 70 -27.53 3.52 -14.12
N LEU A 71 -27.05 3.61 -12.88
CA LEU A 71 -27.75 3.11 -11.71
C LEU A 71 -27.82 4.20 -10.63
N TYR A 72 -28.77 5.11 -10.81
CA TYR A 72 -28.97 6.21 -9.89
C TYR A 72 -29.78 5.81 -8.66
N HIS A 73 -29.23 6.09 -7.48
CA HIS A 73 -29.89 5.94 -6.18
C HIS A 73 -30.54 4.57 -5.96
N PRO A 74 -29.85 3.46 -6.22
CA PRO A 74 -30.46 2.15 -6.09
C PRO A 74 -30.63 1.75 -4.63
N SER A 75 -31.55 0.80 -4.40
CA SER A 75 -31.52 0.02 -3.19
C SER A 75 -30.27 -0.89 -3.15
N ALA A 76 -29.91 -1.38 -1.96
CA ALA A 76 -28.82 -2.33 -1.81
C ALA A 76 -29.01 -3.58 -2.69
N ALA A 77 -30.23 -4.10 -2.79
CA ALA A 77 -30.55 -5.24 -3.63
C ALA A 77 -30.31 -4.97 -5.13
N GLN A 78 -30.68 -3.78 -5.60
CA GLN A 78 -30.42 -3.38 -6.99
C GLN A 78 -28.93 -3.19 -7.27
N ALA A 79 -28.19 -2.61 -6.33
CA ALA A 79 -26.73 -2.48 -6.42
C ALA A 79 -26.06 -3.86 -6.46
N GLN A 80 -26.48 -4.80 -5.62
CA GLN A 80 -25.99 -6.17 -5.63
C GLN A 80 -26.31 -6.92 -6.93
N ALA A 81 -27.51 -6.74 -7.48
CA ALA A 81 -27.87 -7.36 -8.75
C ALA A 81 -26.96 -6.88 -9.90
N TYR A 82 -26.71 -5.57 -9.97
CA TYR A 82 -25.75 -5.01 -10.95
C TYR A 82 -24.33 -5.56 -10.73
N ALA A 83 -23.84 -5.50 -9.49
CA ALA A 83 -22.52 -5.96 -9.13
C ALA A 83 -22.31 -7.45 -9.41
N SER A 84 -23.33 -8.28 -9.20
CA SER A 84 -23.29 -9.72 -9.49
C SER A 84 -23.00 -9.99 -10.97
N GLY A 85 -23.69 -9.27 -11.88
CA GLY A 85 -23.42 -9.35 -13.31
C GLY A 85 -22.01 -8.89 -13.68
N ALA A 86 -21.57 -7.76 -13.13
CA ALA A 86 -20.24 -7.21 -13.40
C ALA A 86 -19.10 -8.07 -12.82
N ALA A 87 -19.30 -8.69 -11.66
CA ALA A 87 -18.39 -9.63 -11.04
C ALA A 87 -18.30 -10.95 -11.85
N ALA A 88 -19.43 -11.48 -12.31
CA ALA A 88 -19.46 -12.69 -13.12
C ALA A 88 -18.67 -12.54 -14.42
N GLN A 89 -18.68 -11.36 -15.05
CA GLN A 89 -17.88 -11.05 -16.24
C GLN A 89 -16.37 -11.12 -15.97
N ARG A 90 -15.95 -10.97 -14.72
CA ARG A 90 -14.56 -11.13 -14.26
C ARG A 90 -14.24 -12.55 -13.77
N GLY A 91 -15.20 -13.47 -13.88
CA GLY A 91 -15.09 -14.83 -13.34
C GLY A 91 -15.26 -14.90 -11.82
N TRP A 92 -15.74 -13.84 -11.17
CA TRP A 92 -15.91 -13.76 -9.73
C TRP A 92 -17.31 -14.23 -9.31
N THR A 93 -17.50 -15.53 -9.37
CA THR A 93 -18.70 -16.25 -8.95
C THR A 93 -18.45 -17.05 -7.66
N GLY A 94 -19.46 -17.73 -7.13
CA GLY A 94 -19.31 -18.59 -5.97
C GLY A 94 -18.75 -17.86 -4.75
N GLN A 95 -17.62 -18.33 -4.21
CA GLN A 95 -17.00 -17.76 -3.02
C GLN A 95 -16.57 -16.30 -3.22
N ASN A 96 -16.00 -15.96 -4.38
CA ASN A 96 -15.63 -14.57 -4.69
C ASN A 96 -16.83 -13.62 -4.61
N TRP A 97 -17.97 -14.03 -5.14
CA TRP A 97 -19.20 -13.24 -5.01
C TRP A 97 -19.66 -13.12 -3.56
N THR A 98 -19.67 -14.22 -2.82
CA THR A 98 -20.05 -14.22 -1.41
C THR A 98 -19.16 -13.27 -0.58
N ASP A 99 -17.87 -13.29 -0.83
CA ASP A 99 -16.91 -12.45 -0.11
C ASP A 99 -17.00 -10.98 -0.53
N LEU A 100 -17.31 -10.68 -1.78
CA LEU A 100 -17.62 -9.33 -2.23
C LEU A 100 -18.85 -8.76 -1.51
N VAL A 101 -19.90 -9.58 -1.37
CA VAL A 101 -21.10 -9.16 -0.63
C VAL A 101 -20.78 -8.85 0.82
N LYS A 102 -20.01 -9.70 1.50
CA LYS A 102 -19.57 -9.45 2.88
C LYS A 102 -18.73 -8.17 2.99
N LEU A 103 -17.77 -8.01 2.08
CA LEU A 103 -16.87 -6.88 2.07
C LEU A 103 -17.65 -5.56 1.98
N TRP A 104 -18.48 -5.40 0.97
CA TRP A 104 -19.23 -4.15 0.79
C TRP A 104 -20.42 -3.97 1.73
N ASN A 105 -20.91 -5.06 2.36
CA ASN A 105 -21.78 -4.93 3.53
C ASN A 105 -21.03 -4.28 4.72
N ARG A 106 -19.79 -4.66 4.95
CA ARG A 106 -18.94 -4.10 6.01
C ARG A 106 -18.60 -2.64 5.73
N GLU A 107 -18.32 -2.29 4.48
CA GLU A 107 -17.89 -0.94 4.09
C GLU A 107 -19.04 0.09 4.17
N SER A 108 -20.15 -0.22 3.54
CA SER A 108 -21.23 0.75 3.36
C SER A 108 -22.64 0.21 3.52
N GLY A 109 -22.79 -1.11 3.72
CA GLY A 109 -24.09 -1.76 3.59
C GLY A 109 -24.66 -1.64 2.18
N TRP A 110 -23.80 -1.56 1.14
CA TRP A 110 -24.18 -1.32 -0.26
C TRP A 110 -24.86 0.03 -0.51
N SER A 111 -24.62 1.01 0.36
CA SER A 111 -25.17 2.36 0.21
C SER A 111 -24.30 3.19 -0.72
N TRP A 112 -24.88 3.65 -1.83
CA TRP A 112 -24.21 4.53 -2.80
C TRP A 112 -23.86 5.91 -2.21
N SER A 113 -24.60 6.36 -1.20
CA SER A 113 -24.43 7.65 -0.54
C SER A 113 -23.72 7.58 0.80
N ALA A 114 -23.21 6.41 1.19
CA ALA A 114 -22.47 6.28 2.44
C ALA A 114 -21.21 7.15 2.41
N GLU A 115 -21.06 7.99 3.43
CA GLU A 115 -19.88 8.85 3.60
C GLU A 115 -19.35 8.72 5.01
N ASN A 116 -18.07 8.42 5.13
CA ASN A 116 -17.38 8.48 6.41
C ASN A 116 -16.90 9.93 6.63
N VAL A 117 -17.59 10.65 7.50
CA VAL A 117 -17.36 12.09 7.75
C VAL A 117 -15.94 12.38 8.23
N SER A 118 -15.31 11.44 8.94
CA SER A 118 -13.96 11.64 9.47
C SER A 118 -12.85 11.42 8.44
N SER A 119 -13.03 10.44 7.54
CA SER A 119 -12.01 10.12 6.54
C SER A 119 -12.31 10.68 5.14
N GLY A 120 -13.58 10.91 4.82
CA GLY A 120 -14.05 11.27 3.48
C GLY A 120 -14.15 10.06 2.53
N ALA A 121 -14.12 8.83 3.06
CA ALA A 121 -14.42 7.65 2.27
C ALA A 121 -15.86 7.67 1.80
N TYR A 122 -16.13 7.28 0.54
CA TYR A 122 -17.42 7.48 -0.08
C TYR A 122 -17.92 6.29 -0.89
N GLY A 123 -19.24 6.11 -0.84
CA GLY A 123 -20.02 5.20 -1.67
C GLY A 123 -19.89 3.72 -1.31
N ILE A 124 -20.39 2.88 -2.20
CA ILE A 124 -20.42 1.42 -1.98
C ILE A 124 -19.05 0.85 -1.64
N PRO A 125 -17.96 1.18 -2.37
CA PRO A 125 -16.64 0.63 -2.08
C PRO A 125 -15.85 1.42 -1.02
N GLN A 126 -16.41 2.48 -0.43
CA GLN A 126 -15.71 3.39 0.48
C GLN A 126 -14.37 3.91 -0.07
N ALA A 127 -14.40 4.39 -1.31
CA ALA A 127 -13.22 4.95 -1.98
C ALA A 127 -12.64 6.16 -1.22
N LEU A 128 -11.32 6.18 -1.02
CA LEU A 128 -10.64 7.26 -0.30
C LEU A 128 -9.46 7.83 -1.13
N PRO A 129 -9.50 9.09 -1.58
CA PRO A 129 -10.69 9.94 -1.59
C PRO A 129 -11.74 9.43 -2.60
N GLY A 130 -13.03 9.74 -2.33
CA GLY A 130 -14.15 9.34 -3.20
C GLY A 130 -13.98 9.78 -4.66
N SER A 131 -13.32 10.92 -4.89
CA SER A 131 -13.06 11.46 -6.23
C SER A 131 -12.24 10.54 -7.15
N LYS A 132 -11.57 9.52 -6.63
CA LYS A 132 -10.90 8.49 -7.46
C LYS A 132 -11.87 7.78 -8.39
N MET A 133 -13.13 7.66 -7.99
CA MET A 133 -14.18 7.05 -8.81
C MET A 133 -14.54 7.86 -10.04
N ALA A 134 -14.18 9.16 -10.11
CA ALA A 134 -14.39 10.01 -11.27
C ALA A 134 -13.66 9.51 -12.53
N THR A 135 -12.65 8.67 -12.39
CA THR A 135 -11.98 8.01 -13.52
C THR A 135 -12.88 7.03 -14.28
N PHE A 136 -13.97 6.59 -13.66
CA PHE A 136 -14.98 5.70 -14.26
C PHE A 136 -16.23 6.47 -14.72
N GLY A 137 -16.47 7.67 -14.20
CA GLY A 137 -17.58 8.52 -14.59
C GLY A 137 -17.65 9.78 -13.74
N ALA A 138 -17.92 10.93 -14.38
CA ALA A 138 -18.02 12.21 -13.69
C ALA A 138 -19.17 12.26 -12.66
N ASN A 139 -20.18 11.41 -12.84
CA ASN A 139 -21.37 11.29 -12.00
C ASN A 139 -21.22 10.28 -10.83
N TRP A 140 -19.99 9.95 -10.48
CA TRP A 140 -19.63 8.93 -9.47
C TRP A 140 -20.35 9.10 -8.11
N LYS A 141 -20.74 10.32 -7.75
CA LYS A 141 -21.43 10.55 -6.47
C LYS A 141 -22.84 9.93 -6.45
N ASP A 142 -23.52 9.95 -7.58
CA ASP A 142 -24.94 9.60 -7.67
C ASP A 142 -25.19 8.33 -8.47
N ASP A 143 -24.19 7.79 -9.16
CA ASP A 143 -24.29 6.61 -9.98
C ASP A 143 -23.56 5.43 -9.38
N ALA A 144 -24.30 4.52 -8.78
CA ALA A 144 -23.76 3.33 -8.14
C ALA A 144 -23.08 2.38 -9.15
N ALA A 145 -23.44 2.39 -10.44
CA ALA A 145 -22.73 1.62 -11.44
C ALA A 145 -21.27 2.07 -11.56
N VAL A 146 -21.04 3.39 -11.58
CA VAL A 146 -19.67 3.95 -11.58
C VAL A 146 -18.88 3.54 -10.34
N GLN A 147 -19.52 3.57 -9.17
CA GLN A 147 -18.89 3.18 -7.92
C GLN A 147 -18.51 1.70 -7.89
N ILE A 148 -19.45 0.84 -8.32
CA ILE A 148 -19.27 -0.61 -8.37
C ILE A 148 -18.15 -0.97 -9.36
N ASP A 149 -18.20 -0.42 -10.57
CA ASP A 149 -17.21 -0.71 -11.60
C ASP A 149 -15.81 -0.28 -11.18
N TRP A 150 -15.69 0.90 -10.56
CA TRP A 150 -14.45 1.36 -9.98
C TRP A 150 -13.97 0.41 -8.86
N GLY A 151 -14.86 0.05 -7.93
CA GLY A 151 -14.53 -0.83 -6.81
C GLY A 151 -14.07 -2.22 -7.24
N LEU A 152 -14.73 -2.80 -8.24
CA LEU A 152 -14.32 -4.08 -8.84
C LEU A 152 -12.95 -3.98 -9.51
N SER A 153 -12.67 -2.86 -10.19
CA SER A 153 -11.37 -2.61 -10.79
C SER A 153 -10.28 -2.43 -9.73
N TYR A 154 -10.57 -1.71 -8.66
CA TYR A 154 -9.67 -1.56 -7.53
C TYR A 154 -9.31 -2.90 -6.89
N ILE A 155 -10.31 -3.75 -6.62
CA ILE A 155 -10.10 -5.10 -6.08
C ILE A 155 -9.22 -5.93 -7.03
N ALA A 156 -9.48 -5.88 -8.33
CA ALA A 156 -8.69 -6.61 -9.32
C ALA A 156 -7.21 -6.20 -9.29
N GLN A 157 -6.95 -4.91 -9.26
CA GLN A 157 -5.59 -4.36 -9.33
C GLN A 157 -4.80 -4.55 -8.02
N ARG A 158 -5.48 -4.43 -6.88
CA ARG A 158 -4.80 -4.45 -5.59
C ARG A 158 -4.71 -5.83 -4.96
N TYR A 159 -5.74 -6.63 -5.11
CA TYR A 159 -5.89 -7.92 -4.43
C TYR A 159 -6.02 -9.11 -5.39
N GLY A 160 -6.32 -8.86 -6.65
CA GLY A 160 -6.55 -9.90 -7.64
C GLY A 160 -7.94 -10.53 -7.58
N SER A 161 -8.58 -10.58 -6.41
CA SER A 161 -9.91 -11.15 -6.25
C SER A 161 -10.65 -10.60 -5.02
N PRO A 162 -12.01 -10.69 -5.00
CA PRO A 162 -12.81 -10.33 -3.83
C PRO A 162 -12.48 -11.16 -2.58
N SER A 163 -12.21 -12.45 -2.73
CA SER A 163 -11.84 -13.29 -1.58
C SER A 163 -10.54 -12.86 -0.94
N ALA A 164 -9.53 -12.46 -1.73
CA ALA A 164 -8.29 -11.91 -1.20
C ALA A 164 -8.50 -10.55 -0.52
N ALA A 165 -9.34 -9.68 -1.09
CA ALA A 165 -9.69 -8.40 -0.48
C ALA A 165 -10.44 -8.59 0.85
N TRP A 166 -11.36 -9.55 0.91
CA TRP A 166 -12.08 -9.89 2.14
C TRP A 166 -11.14 -10.41 3.23
N GLN A 167 -10.25 -11.34 2.90
CA GLN A 167 -9.24 -11.86 3.84
C GLN A 167 -8.36 -10.73 4.38
N HIS A 168 -7.92 -9.81 3.52
CA HIS A 168 -7.15 -8.65 3.95
C HIS A 168 -7.96 -7.79 4.93
N SER A 169 -9.22 -7.50 4.60
CA SER A 169 -10.12 -6.71 5.46
C SER A 169 -10.37 -7.39 6.82
N GLU A 170 -10.46 -8.72 6.87
CA GLU A 170 -10.60 -9.46 8.14
C GLU A 170 -9.35 -9.32 9.02
N GLN A 171 -8.16 -9.32 8.43
CA GLN A 171 -6.89 -9.27 9.15
C GLN A 171 -6.51 -7.86 9.60
N THR A 172 -6.84 -6.84 8.82
CA THR A 172 -6.33 -5.48 9.01
C THR A 172 -7.42 -4.47 9.38
N GLY A 173 -8.69 -4.79 9.12
CA GLY A 173 -9.82 -3.90 9.35
C GLY A 173 -10.13 -2.94 8.19
N TRP A 174 -9.39 -3.03 7.05
CA TRP A 174 -9.57 -2.20 5.84
C TRP A 174 -9.20 -2.99 4.58
N TYR A 175 -9.55 -2.46 3.40
CA TYR A 175 -9.11 -3.01 2.10
C TYR A 175 -8.79 -1.91 1.10
#